data_dfb87c10bc4dafa63df6b8e02c695f61
#
_entry.id   dfb87c10bc4dafa63df6b8e02c695f61
#
_cell.length_a   1.000
_cell.length_b   1.000
_cell.length_c   1.000
_cell.angle_alpha   90.00
_cell.angle_beta   90.00
_cell.angle_gamma   90.00
#
_symmetry.space_group_name_H-M   'P 1'
#
loop_
_entity.id
_entity.type
_entity.pdbx_description
1 polymer ?
#
loop_
_entity_poly.entity_id
_entity_poly.type
_entity_poly.pdbx_seq_one_letter_code
_entity_poly.pdbx_strand_id
1 'polypeptide(L)'
;LAQNLLPGLGKYKLDIVAEHLQLPQFNHHRASDDAVPVAQMLTKFFPMLAERGVTRLQQINNEMLKLRPLGSKSNRFPKHIILLAKNKAGLKNLYQLISLSNLKYFKRVPIIPKSELIAHREGLIIGSACEAGELYRAVRLGASDEELEEIAGFYDYLEIQPTGNNQFLVRENYCTEED
;
A
#
# COMPACT_ATOMS: atom_id res chain seq x y z
N LEU A 1 2.79 7.55 -9.95
CA LEU A 1 2.17 8.41 -10.98
C LEU A 1 1.74 7.61 -12.19
N ALA A 2 2.64 6.99 -12.95
CA ALA A 2 2.29 6.28 -14.20
C ALA A 2 1.16 5.27 -14.03
N GLN A 3 1.17 4.46 -12.98
CA GLN A 3 0.13 3.45 -12.73
C GLN A 3 -1.28 4.02 -12.54
N ASN A 4 -1.38 5.25 -12.03
CA ASN A 4 -2.66 5.88 -11.74
C ASN A 4 -3.11 6.82 -12.86
N LEU A 5 -2.15 7.44 -13.58
CA LEU A 5 -2.46 8.35 -14.68
C LEU A 5 -2.64 7.63 -16.02
N LEU A 6 -2.05 6.44 -16.17
CA LEU A 6 -2.14 5.63 -17.39
C LEU A 6 -2.75 4.25 -17.05
N PRO A 7 -4.03 4.20 -16.67
CA PRO A 7 -4.69 2.93 -16.36
C PRO A 7 -4.73 2.06 -17.62
N GLY A 8 -4.47 0.74 -17.47
CA GLY A 8 -4.55 -0.21 -18.59
C GLY A 8 -3.20 -0.64 -19.17
N LEU A 9 -2.09 -0.02 -18.83
CA LEU A 9 -0.77 -0.53 -19.17
C LEU A 9 -0.49 -1.84 -18.41
N GLY A 10 -0.19 -2.92 -19.10
CA GLY A 10 0.10 -4.22 -18.49
C GLY A 10 1.38 -4.25 -17.65
N LYS A 11 2.35 -3.37 -17.97
CA LYS A 11 3.63 -3.20 -17.27
C LYS A 11 4.01 -1.72 -17.22
N TYR A 12 4.68 -1.32 -16.13
CA TYR A 12 5.10 0.08 -15.89
C TYR A 12 6.63 0.17 -15.74
N LYS A 13 7.36 -0.52 -16.63
CA LYS A 13 8.80 -0.32 -16.78
C LYS A 13 9.05 1.01 -17.49
N LEU A 14 10.23 1.59 -17.28
CA LEU A 14 10.60 2.90 -17.80
C LEU A 14 10.47 2.98 -19.33
N ASP A 15 10.97 1.96 -20.04
CA ASP A 15 10.87 1.79 -21.48
C ASP A 15 9.41 1.78 -21.98
N ILE A 16 8.56 0.97 -21.36
CA ILE A 16 7.15 0.81 -21.75
C ILE A 16 6.36 2.11 -21.53
N VAL A 17 6.60 2.79 -20.41
CA VAL A 17 5.95 4.08 -20.13
C VAL A 17 6.45 5.17 -21.08
N ALA A 18 7.75 5.18 -21.40
CA ALA A 18 8.33 6.11 -22.37
C ALA A 18 7.73 5.93 -23.77
N GLU A 19 7.65 4.68 -24.22
CA GLU A 19 7.04 4.32 -25.52
C GLU A 19 5.57 4.76 -25.57
N HIS A 20 4.79 4.44 -24.52
CA HIS A 20 3.37 4.84 -24.46
C HIS A 20 3.17 6.36 -24.49
N LEU A 21 4.09 7.11 -23.89
CA LEU A 21 4.08 8.58 -23.89
C LEU A 21 4.76 9.18 -25.14
N GLN A 22 5.17 8.35 -26.09
CA GLN A 22 5.87 8.73 -27.31
C GLN A 22 7.12 9.59 -27.05
N LEU A 23 7.91 9.20 -26.05
CA LEU A 23 9.18 9.83 -25.73
C LEU A 23 10.31 9.28 -26.62
N PRO A 24 11.38 10.06 -26.85
CA PRO A 24 12.54 9.58 -27.59
C PRO A 24 13.14 8.31 -26.98
N GLN A 25 13.68 7.44 -27.83
CA GLN A 25 14.43 6.25 -27.38
C GLN A 25 15.68 6.69 -26.60
N PHE A 26 16.02 5.94 -25.57
CA PHE A 26 17.17 6.19 -24.71
C PHE A 26 17.92 4.90 -24.38
N ASN A 27 19.20 5.01 -24.05
CA ASN A 27 20.03 3.87 -23.67
C ASN A 27 19.86 3.59 -22.17
N HIS A 28 19.43 2.38 -21.84
CA HIS A 28 19.29 1.94 -20.45
C HIS A 28 20.65 1.72 -19.76
N HIS A 29 20.63 1.83 -18.42
CA HIS A 29 21.74 1.48 -17.52
C HIS A 29 22.84 2.53 -17.35
N ARG A 30 22.57 3.77 -17.74
CA ARG A 30 23.36 4.92 -17.30
C ARG A 30 22.46 5.87 -16.52
N ALA A 31 22.88 6.29 -15.34
CA ALA A 31 22.05 7.11 -14.45
C ALA A 31 21.55 8.41 -15.11
N SER A 32 22.38 9.07 -15.93
CA SER A 32 21.99 10.24 -16.71
C SER A 32 20.93 9.92 -17.76
N ASP A 33 21.10 8.81 -18.46
CA ASP A 33 20.25 8.41 -19.58
C ASP A 33 18.89 7.92 -19.09
N ASP A 34 18.81 7.37 -17.88
CA ASP A 34 17.55 7.00 -17.20
C ASP A 34 16.84 8.21 -16.56
N ALA A 35 17.57 9.25 -16.16
CA ALA A 35 17.01 10.45 -15.55
C ALA A 35 16.24 11.33 -16.55
N VAL A 36 16.76 11.46 -17.77
CA VAL A 36 16.14 12.29 -18.83
C VAL A 36 14.72 11.84 -19.18
N PRO A 37 14.44 10.56 -19.49
CA PRO A 37 13.07 10.12 -19.76
C PRO A 37 12.16 10.27 -18.56
N VAL A 38 12.65 10.11 -17.33
CA VAL A 38 11.83 10.37 -16.12
C VAL A 38 11.40 11.84 -16.05
N ALA A 39 12.32 12.78 -16.32
CA ALA A 39 12.00 14.21 -16.39
C ALA A 39 10.99 14.51 -17.51
N GLN A 40 11.17 13.92 -18.69
CA GLN A 40 10.24 14.07 -19.81
C GLN A 40 8.85 13.46 -19.49
N MET A 41 8.79 12.33 -18.78
CA MET A 41 7.52 11.77 -18.29
C MET A 41 6.80 12.73 -17.34
N LEU A 42 7.53 13.38 -16.44
CA LEU A 42 6.93 14.36 -15.52
C LEU A 42 6.33 15.53 -16.29
N THR A 43 6.98 16.03 -17.35
CA THR A 43 6.39 17.09 -18.18
C THR A 43 5.09 16.67 -18.88
N LYS A 44 4.92 15.37 -19.18
CA LYS A 44 3.66 14.82 -19.70
C LYS A 44 2.62 14.62 -18.60
N PHE A 45 3.05 14.27 -17.39
CA PHE A 45 2.12 14.05 -16.27
C PHE A 45 1.60 15.35 -15.66
N PHE A 46 2.34 16.44 -15.68
CA PHE A 46 1.90 17.72 -15.11
C PHE A 46 0.59 18.24 -15.71
N PRO A 47 0.37 18.28 -17.04
CA PRO A 47 -0.91 18.63 -17.60
C PRO A 47 -2.05 17.71 -17.15
N MET A 48 -1.81 16.40 -17.11
CA MET A 48 -2.79 15.40 -16.67
C MET A 48 -3.18 15.58 -15.19
N LEU A 49 -2.24 16.04 -14.36
CA LEU A 49 -2.48 16.39 -12.97
C LEU A 49 -3.24 17.71 -12.85
N ALA A 50 -2.88 18.71 -13.65
CA ALA A 50 -3.55 20.01 -13.67
C ALA A 50 -5.03 19.89 -14.06
N GLU A 51 -5.37 19.05 -15.04
CA GLU A 51 -6.75 18.72 -15.44
C GLU A 51 -7.56 18.13 -14.28
N ARG A 52 -6.90 17.54 -13.28
CA ARG A 52 -7.50 16.99 -12.05
C ARG A 52 -7.47 17.96 -10.86
N GLY A 53 -7.14 19.23 -11.11
CA GLY A 53 -7.07 20.26 -10.08
C GLY A 53 -5.83 20.19 -9.19
N VAL A 54 -4.82 19.36 -9.53
CA VAL A 54 -3.56 19.28 -8.80
C VAL A 54 -2.63 20.39 -9.29
N THR A 55 -2.49 21.43 -8.48
CA THR A 55 -1.66 22.61 -8.80
C THR A 55 -0.38 22.71 -7.96
N ARG A 56 -0.24 21.85 -6.94
CA ARG A 56 0.90 21.82 -6.02
C ARG A 56 1.40 20.39 -5.84
N LEU A 57 2.71 20.22 -5.66
CA LEU A 57 3.33 18.91 -5.47
C LEU A 57 2.76 18.13 -4.28
N GLN A 58 2.42 18.83 -3.19
CA GLN A 58 1.84 18.24 -1.99
C GLN A 58 0.48 17.54 -2.24
N GLN A 59 -0.26 17.98 -3.25
CA GLN A 59 -1.57 17.43 -3.60
C GLN A 59 -1.45 16.11 -4.40
N ILE A 60 -0.30 15.83 -5.01
CA ILE A 60 -0.11 14.67 -5.90
C ILE A 60 -0.44 13.36 -5.19
N ASN A 61 0.09 13.17 -3.97
CA ASN A 61 -0.13 11.91 -3.25
C ASN A 61 -1.60 11.69 -2.92
N ASN A 62 -2.31 12.72 -2.48
CA ASN A 62 -3.74 12.64 -2.17
C ASN A 62 -4.56 12.32 -3.43
N GLU A 63 -4.24 12.97 -4.56
CA GLU A 63 -4.93 12.68 -5.81
C GLU A 63 -4.61 11.26 -6.33
N MET A 64 -3.36 10.81 -6.18
CA MET A 64 -3.00 9.44 -6.54
C MET A 64 -3.69 8.38 -5.67
N LEU A 65 -4.04 8.70 -4.43
CA LEU A 65 -4.83 7.82 -3.57
C LEU A 65 -6.28 7.72 -4.06
N LYS A 66 -6.92 8.83 -4.47
CA LYS A 66 -8.27 8.86 -5.04
C LYS A 66 -8.39 8.10 -6.36
N LEU A 67 -7.35 8.18 -7.20
CA LEU A 67 -7.31 7.49 -8.50
C LEU A 67 -7.05 5.98 -8.40
N ARG A 68 -6.72 5.46 -7.22
CA ARG A 68 -6.62 4.02 -7.02
C ARG A 68 -8.02 3.44 -6.95
N PRO A 69 -8.42 2.53 -7.86
CA PRO A 69 -9.67 1.81 -7.69
C PRO A 69 -9.65 1.08 -6.34
N LEU A 70 -10.68 1.24 -5.53
CA LEU A 70 -10.95 0.39 -4.38
C LEU A 70 -10.89 -1.06 -4.88
N GLY A 71 -10.05 -1.90 -4.28
CA GLY A 71 -9.82 -3.27 -4.74
C GLY A 71 -8.76 -3.45 -5.86
N SER A 72 -8.25 -2.38 -6.49
CA SER A 72 -7.11 -2.53 -7.38
C SER A 72 -5.89 -2.91 -6.57
N LYS A 73 -5.23 -3.99 -6.94
CA LYS A 73 -3.95 -4.59 -6.46
C LYS A 73 -3.00 -3.69 -5.63
N SER A 74 -3.57 -2.79 -4.82
CA SER A 74 -2.93 -2.02 -3.75
C SER A 74 -2.41 -2.95 -2.63
N ASN A 75 -2.70 -4.24 -2.72
CA ASN A 75 -2.20 -5.31 -1.87
C ASN A 75 -0.73 -5.68 -2.12
N ARG A 76 0.03 -4.86 -2.86
CA ARG A 76 1.46 -5.11 -3.12
C ARG A 76 2.37 -4.82 -1.93
N PHE A 77 1.89 -4.03 -0.98
CA PHE A 77 2.63 -3.73 0.23
C PHE A 77 2.06 -4.55 1.39
N PRO A 78 2.93 -5.26 2.14
CA PRO A 78 2.52 -5.93 3.37
C PRO A 78 1.82 -4.93 4.29
N LYS A 79 0.83 -5.40 5.01
CA LYS A 79 0.13 -4.64 6.03
C LYS A 79 0.54 -5.17 7.39
N HIS A 80 0.58 -4.31 8.39
CA HIS A 80 0.89 -4.72 9.74
C HIS A 80 -0.27 -5.55 10.31
N ILE A 81 0.08 -6.54 11.11
CA ILE A 81 -0.85 -7.38 11.85
C ILE A 81 -0.21 -7.75 13.19
N ILE A 82 -1.01 -7.88 14.23
CA ILE A 82 -0.54 -8.35 15.54
C ILE A 82 -1.01 -9.78 15.72
N LEU A 83 -0.10 -10.64 16.15
CA LEU A 83 -0.37 -12.04 16.46
C LEU A 83 0.06 -12.32 17.89
N LEU A 84 -0.89 -12.74 18.72
CA LEU A 84 -0.65 -13.14 20.11
C LEU A 84 -0.93 -14.63 20.28
N ALA A 85 -0.03 -15.35 20.92
CA ALA A 85 -0.22 -16.75 21.23
C ALA A 85 -1.10 -16.89 22.49
N LYS A 86 -2.30 -17.43 22.36
CA LYS A 86 -3.24 -17.69 23.45
C LYS A 86 -2.88 -18.93 24.28
N ASN A 87 -2.25 -19.93 23.65
CA ASN A 87 -1.91 -21.21 24.23
C ASN A 87 -0.73 -21.87 23.51
N LYS A 88 -0.35 -23.10 23.90
CA LYS A 88 0.77 -23.83 23.30
C LYS A 88 0.55 -24.13 21.80
N ALA A 89 -0.68 -24.39 21.36
CA ALA A 89 -0.98 -24.59 19.94
C ALA A 89 -0.74 -23.28 19.16
N GLY A 90 -1.21 -22.15 19.68
CA GLY A 90 -0.97 -20.83 19.09
C GLY A 90 0.52 -20.47 19.04
N LEU A 91 1.28 -20.81 20.09
CA LEU A 91 2.74 -20.59 20.08
C LEU A 91 3.43 -21.40 18.99
N LYS A 92 3.05 -22.66 18.79
CA LYS A 92 3.54 -23.49 17.69
C LYS A 92 3.20 -22.89 16.33
N ASN A 93 1.93 -22.48 16.15
CA ASN A 93 1.46 -21.87 14.92
C ASN A 93 2.17 -20.55 14.63
N LEU A 94 2.42 -19.73 15.66
CA LEU A 94 3.17 -18.49 15.54
C LEU A 94 4.60 -18.75 15.01
N TYR A 95 5.32 -19.73 15.58
CA TYR A 95 6.64 -20.11 15.09
C TYR A 95 6.61 -20.63 13.65
N GLN A 96 5.59 -21.40 13.26
CA GLN A 96 5.43 -21.85 11.89
C GLN A 96 5.21 -20.67 10.93
N LEU A 97 4.33 -19.72 11.27
CA LEU A 97 4.09 -18.52 10.47
C LEU A 97 5.35 -17.67 10.32
N ILE A 98 6.12 -17.47 11.41
CA ILE A 98 7.40 -16.74 11.36
C ILE A 98 8.38 -17.48 10.43
N SER A 99 8.49 -18.79 10.55
CA SER A 99 9.35 -19.59 9.68
C SER A 99 8.94 -19.50 8.21
N LEU A 100 7.65 -19.64 7.92
CA LEU A 100 7.11 -19.51 6.56
C LEU A 100 7.37 -18.11 5.99
N SER A 101 7.17 -17.08 6.78
CA SER A 101 7.38 -15.69 6.33
C SER A 101 8.83 -15.39 5.96
N ASN A 102 9.78 -16.02 6.65
CA ASN A 102 11.21 -15.80 6.41
C ASN A 102 11.80 -16.75 5.36
N LEU A 103 11.34 -18.00 5.30
CA LEU A 103 11.92 -19.00 4.42
C LEU A 103 11.22 -19.11 3.07
N LYS A 104 9.89 -18.94 3.03
CA LYS A 104 9.09 -19.16 1.82
C LYS A 104 8.57 -17.85 1.21
N TYR A 105 8.16 -16.90 2.05
CA TYR A 105 7.45 -15.71 1.61
C TYR A 105 8.22 -14.40 1.80
N PHE A 106 9.51 -14.46 2.03
CA PHE A 106 10.35 -13.28 2.18
C PHE A 106 10.46 -12.51 0.86
N LYS A 107 10.03 -11.23 0.88
CA LYS A 107 10.15 -10.28 -0.25
C LYS A 107 10.61 -8.93 0.29
N ARG A 108 11.89 -8.72 0.48
CA ARG A 108 12.50 -7.56 1.16
C ARG A 108 12.18 -7.51 2.66
N VAL A 109 10.99 -7.92 3.06
CA VAL A 109 10.53 -8.07 4.44
C VAL A 109 9.81 -9.42 4.56
N PRO A 110 9.73 -10.01 5.76
CA PRO A 110 8.91 -11.20 6.01
C PRO A 110 7.43 -10.88 5.73
N ILE A 111 6.75 -11.76 5.00
CA ILE A 111 5.33 -11.61 4.66
C ILE A 111 4.59 -12.88 5.05
N ILE A 112 3.44 -12.73 5.67
CA ILE A 112 2.51 -13.83 5.95
C ILE A 112 1.31 -13.68 5.02
N PRO A 113 1.12 -14.57 4.01
CA PRO A 113 -0.11 -14.59 3.23
C PRO A 113 -1.33 -14.83 4.12
N LYS A 114 -2.46 -14.16 3.84
CA LYS A 114 -3.70 -14.31 4.63
C LYS A 114 -4.17 -15.76 4.66
N SER A 115 -3.96 -16.52 3.59
CA SER A 115 -4.26 -17.96 3.52
C SER A 115 -3.46 -18.80 4.53
N GLU A 116 -2.16 -18.51 4.68
CA GLU A 116 -1.32 -19.20 5.68
C GLU A 116 -1.73 -18.79 7.10
N LEU A 117 -2.08 -17.52 7.30
CA LEU A 117 -2.57 -17.06 8.59
C LEU A 117 -3.89 -17.75 8.99
N ILE A 118 -4.81 -17.92 8.04
CA ILE A 118 -6.07 -18.65 8.27
C ILE A 118 -5.78 -20.11 8.60
N ALA A 119 -4.89 -20.77 7.85
CA ALA A 119 -4.54 -22.18 8.07
C ALA A 119 -3.88 -22.46 9.43
N HIS A 120 -3.24 -21.44 10.02
CA HIS A 120 -2.53 -21.53 11.31
C HIS A 120 -3.19 -20.70 12.41
N ARG A 121 -4.48 -20.35 12.26
CA ARG A 121 -5.20 -19.45 13.20
C ARG A 121 -5.43 -20.05 14.59
N GLU A 122 -5.46 -21.37 14.71
CA GLU A 122 -5.76 -22.04 15.97
C GLU A 122 -4.83 -21.58 17.10
N GLY A 123 -5.42 -21.15 18.21
CA GLY A 123 -4.69 -20.68 19.40
C GLY A 123 -4.00 -19.32 19.24
N LEU A 124 -4.24 -18.60 18.16
CA LEU A 124 -3.82 -17.22 17.98
C LEU A 124 -4.96 -16.24 18.27
N ILE A 125 -4.58 -15.05 18.73
CA ILE A 125 -5.40 -13.85 18.77
C ILE A 125 -4.81 -12.87 17.75
N ILE A 126 -5.66 -12.36 16.86
CA ILE A 126 -5.25 -11.52 15.75
C ILE A 126 -5.77 -10.12 15.96
N GLY A 127 -4.87 -9.13 15.96
CA GLY A 127 -5.19 -7.70 16.12
C GLY A 127 -5.01 -6.92 14.83
N SER A 128 -5.79 -5.82 14.68
CA SER A 128 -5.81 -4.96 13.49
C SER A 128 -4.54 -4.14 13.28
N ALA A 129 -3.67 -4.08 14.29
CA ALA A 129 -2.45 -3.28 14.32
C ALA A 129 -2.68 -1.76 14.16
N CYS A 130 -1.64 -1.04 13.74
CA CYS A 130 -1.56 0.41 13.68
C CYS A 130 -2.04 1.00 12.34
N GLU A 131 -1.66 2.24 12.05
CA GLU A 131 -1.98 2.97 10.80
C GLU A 131 -1.47 2.26 9.54
N ALA A 132 -0.48 1.38 9.67
CA ALA A 132 0.01 0.52 8.58
C ALA A 132 -0.79 -0.79 8.42
N GLY A 133 -1.79 -1.03 9.29
CA GLY A 133 -2.72 -2.16 9.23
C GLY A 133 -3.72 -2.07 8.08
N GLU A 134 -4.44 -3.17 7.84
CA GLU A 134 -5.44 -3.25 6.77
C GLU A 134 -6.65 -2.37 7.05
N LEU A 135 -7.20 -2.46 8.24
CA LEU A 135 -8.41 -1.75 8.64
C LEU A 135 -8.19 -0.23 8.63
N TYR A 136 -7.15 0.26 9.30
CA TYR A 136 -6.86 1.69 9.35
C TYR A 136 -6.66 2.28 7.95
N ARG A 137 -5.95 1.56 7.08
CA ARG A 137 -5.78 2.00 5.68
C ARG A 137 -7.09 2.03 4.91
N ALA A 138 -7.99 1.07 5.16
CA ALA A 138 -9.31 1.04 4.51
C ALA A 138 -10.16 2.24 4.94
N VAL A 139 -10.21 2.55 6.24
CA VAL A 139 -10.88 3.75 6.78
C VAL A 139 -10.34 5.02 6.11
N ARG A 140 -9.03 5.20 6.12
CA ARG A 140 -8.38 6.38 5.54
C ARG A 140 -8.60 6.54 4.04
N LEU A 141 -8.84 5.45 3.32
CA LEU A 141 -9.12 5.45 1.88
C LEU A 141 -10.61 5.60 1.56
N GLY A 142 -11.48 5.73 2.57
CA GLY A 142 -12.91 5.91 2.41
C GLY A 142 -13.62 4.63 1.92
N ALA A 143 -13.20 3.46 2.43
CA ALA A 143 -13.91 2.21 2.17
C ALA A 143 -15.34 2.28 2.68
N SER A 144 -16.26 1.54 2.07
CA SER A 144 -17.66 1.48 2.51
C SER A 144 -17.78 0.78 3.87
N ASP A 145 -18.90 1.04 4.57
CA ASP A 145 -19.16 0.42 5.87
C ASP A 145 -19.17 -1.11 5.76
N GLU A 146 -19.72 -1.66 4.68
CA GLU A 146 -19.74 -3.10 4.43
C GLU A 146 -18.32 -3.67 4.26
N GLU A 147 -17.44 -2.97 3.53
CA GLU A 147 -16.03 -3.36 3.38
C GLU A 147 -15.28 -3.27 4.71
N LEU A 148 -15.57 -2.23 5.52
CA LEU A 148 -14.96 -2.06 6.84
C LEU A 148 -15.41 -3.16 7.80
N GLU A 149 -16.70 -3.54 7.79
CA GLU A 149 -17.21 -4.66 8.58
C GLU A 149 -16.58 -6.00 8.19
N GLU A 150 -16.42 -6.27 6.88
CA GLU A 150 -15.74 -7.49 6.40
C GLU A 150 -14.29 -7.54 6.87
N ILE A 151 -13.56 -6.42 6.75
CA ILE A 151 -12.17 -6.34 7.19
C ILE A 151 -12.08 -6.47 8.71
N ALA A 152 -12.90 -5.75 9.45
CA ALA A 152 -12.92 -5.76 10.91
C ALA A 152 -13.26 -7.15 11.46
N GLY A 153 -14.22 -7.85 10.84
CA GLY A 153 -14.64 -9.21 11.22
C GLY A 153 -13.56 -10.28 11.10
N PHE A 154 -12.45 -9.98 10.43
CA PHE A 154 -11.29 -10.88 10.37
C PHE A 154 -10.48 -10.90 11.67
N TYR A 155 -10.49 -9.80 12.44
CA TYR A 155 -9.69 -9.62 13.65
C TYR A 155 -10.43 -10.07 14.91
N ASP A 156 -9.68 -10.52 15.90
CA ASP A 156 -10.23 -10.86 17.21
C ASP A 156 -10.36 -9.62 18.10
N TYR A 157 -9.57 -8.56 17.82
CA TYR A 157 -9.70 -7.24 18.44
C TYR A 157 -9.20 -6.15 17.50
N LEU A 158 -9.71 -4.94 17.72
CA LEU A 158 -9.28 -3.74 17.00
C LEU A 158 -8.42 -2.87 17.93
N GLU A 159 -7.35 -2.32 17.37
CA GLU A 159 -6.42 -1.46 18.10
C GLU A 159 -6.72 0.01 17.80
N ILE A 160 -6.90 0.80 18.84
CA ILE A 160 -7.08 2.25 18.74
C ILE A 160 -5.78 2.91 19.18
N GLN A 161 -5.17 3.68 18.28
CA GLN A 161 -3.95 4.41 18.53
C GLN A 161 -4.25 5.79 19.13
N PRO A 162 -3.44 6.28 20.07
CA PRO A 162 -3.50 7.67 20.50
C PRO A 162 -3.30 8.61 19.29
N THR A 163 -4.05 9.72 19.25
CA THR A 163 -3.97 10.70 18.16
C THR A 163 -2.55 11.21 17.90
N GLY A 164 -1.75 11.37 18.94
CA GLY A 164 -0.35 11.78 18.83
C GLY A 164 0.53 10.83 17.99
N ASN A 165 0.21 9.53 17.95
CA ASN A 165 0.96 8.56 17.14
C ASN A 165 0.75 8.79 15.65
N ASN A 166 -0.35 9.38 15.25
CA ASN A 166 -0.74 9.60 13.86
C ASN A 166 -0.48 11.02 13.36
N GLN A 167 0.06 11.91 14.20
CA GLN A 167 0.33 13.30 13.83
C GLN A 167 1.25 13.46 12.63
N PHE A 168 2.09 12.48 12.34
CA PHE A 168 2.90 12.50 11.12
C PHE A 168 2.03 12.46 9.84
N LEU A 169 0.85 11.84 9.88
CA LEU A 169 -0.09 11.82 8.75
C LEU A 169 -0.59 13.23 8.43
N VAL A 170 -0.87 14.03 9.46
CA VAL A 170 -1.26 15.43 9.32
C VAL A 170 -0.09 16.26 8.77
N ARG A 171 1.11 16.09 9.33
CA ARG A 171 2.32 16.80 8.87
C ARG A 171 2.68 16.50 7.42
N GLU A 172 2.43 15.28 6.98
CA GLU A 172 2.67 14.85 5.59
C GLU A 172 1.46 15.08 4.67
N ASN A 173 0.42 15.77 5.16
CA ASN A 173 -0.83 16.07 4.44
C ASN A 173 -1.56 14.82 3.90
N TYR A 174 -1.53 13.72 4.63
CA TYR A 174 -2.33 12.53 4.32
C TYR A 174 -3.76 12.62 4.87
N CYS A 175 -3.98 13.40 5.92
CA CYS A 175 -5.27 13.68 6.54
C CYS A 175 -5.25 15.07 7.21
N THR A 176 -6.39 15.54 7.71
CA THR A 176 -6.51 16.74 8.54
C THR A 176 -6.46 16.39 10.03
N GLU A 177 -6.44 17.39 10.93
CA GLU A 177 -6.54 17.13 12.39
C GLU A 177 -7.93 16.63 12.81
N GLU A 178 -8.95 16.84 11.96
CA GLU A 178 -10.33 16.43 12.21
C GLU A 178 -10.60 14.98 11.76
N ASP A 179 -9.76 14.40 10.88
CA ASP A 179 -9.83 13.02 10.42
C ASP A 179 -9.24 12.05 11.47
#